data_59beb6ac4ba9d4fa01c4a53ea8efad1d
#
_entry.id   59beb6ac4ba9d4fa01c4a53ea8efad1d
#
_cell.length_a   1.000
_cell.length_b   1.000
_cell.length_c   1.000
_cell.angle_alpha   90.00
_cell.angle_beta   90.00
_cell.angle_gamma   90.00
#
_symmetry.space_group_name_H-M   'P 1'
#
loop_
_entity.id
_entity.type
_entity.pdbx_description
1 polymer ?
#
loop_
_entity_poly.entity_id
_entity_poly.type
_entity_poly.pdbx_seq_one_letter_code
_entity_poly.pdbx_strand_id
1 'polypeptide(L)'
;RDTDGNAFVPGTPNISMDVDYTVETVSGDNSQQSKIAYLGYYGKTAPTDKDYAFTQMMIWQTLPASDQTANGKDGKGAFRSYFNDPAVRKEYDEWKEKIQEKTASWNTYPAFHKKTIGIQAGETLELTDSNRVLEDYGDFSFTQDKVTVSHQKGSNILKVRAGSDCSKASVTMSAQELAAAGAQKYEGTARANYIYKADRSQDMAVYGNVETIPLELSFSVTLKGDLSIKKLSEDGHVENIKFRITGNGVDETVTTDSSGQIKMQGLAPGTYTVTEVETPDRYVPVSSQQVTVMSGQTVSVTFDNILKKGKVVVIKSSEDGFVQGISFRLHGTSMAGTKVDVTVQTDETGRAVFDDVPISSDDCPYMIEEIGTDEKYTVPEGRYVTVLWGQETQARIENVLKRFEIEIIKSDEETGKPLAGAVYGVYKDGELLGEYTSGKDGRVITDPFVCGMGY
;
A
#
# COMPACT_ATOMS: atom_id res chain seq x y z
N ARG A 1 24.18 46.46 -48.19
CA ARG A 1 25.47 47.15 -48.06
C ARG A 1 25.17 48.63 -48.04
N ASP A 2 25.83 49.36 -47.12
CA ASP A 2 25.77 50.82 -47.13
C ASP A 2 26.39 51.43 -48.41
N THR A 3 26.31 52.73 -48.55
CA THR A 3 26.90 53.49 -49.73
C THR A 3 28.38 53.25 -49.81
N ASP A 4 29.07 52.76 -48.79
CA ASP A 4 30.49 52.50 -48.75
C ASP A 4 30.86 51.04 -48.96
N GLY A 5 29.87 50.19 -49.28
CA GLY A 5 30.04 48.77 -49.60
C GLY A 5 30.19 47.83 -48.42
N ASN A 6 29.97 48.28 -47.14
CA ASN A 6 30.04 47.47 -45.97
C ASN A 6 28.81 46.54 -45.78
N ALA A 7 29.02 45.37 -45.22
CA ALA A 7 27.93 44.45 -44.90
C ALA A 7 26.98 45.07 -43.87
N PHE A 8 25.67 44.98 -44.13
CA PHE A 8 24.63 45.39 -43.19
C PHE A 8 24.78 44.57 -41.93
N VAL A 9 25.05 45.19 -40.80
CA VAL A 9 25.10 44.51 -39.50
C VAL A 9 23.69 44.52 -38.94
N PRO A 10 23.04 43.36 -38.80
CA PRO A 10 21.71 43.29 -38.23
C PRO A 10 21.67 43.89 -36.80
N GLY A 11 20.79 44.87 -36.60
CA GLY A 11 20.55 45.49 -35.29
C GLY A 11 21.28 46.80 -35.01
N THR A 12 22.11 47.30 -35.92
CA THR A 12 22.52 48.71 -35.95
C THR A 12 21.87 49.38 -37.15
N PRO A 13 21.01 50.39 -36.98
CA PRO A 13 20.51 51.16 -38.11
C PRO A 13 21.70 51.93 -38.68
N ASN A 14 22.26 51.48 -39.83
CA ASN A 14 23.09 52.32 -40.66
C ASN A 14 22.17 53.28 -41.40
N ILE A 15 21.75 54.29 -40.66
CA ILE A 15 20.92 55.38 -41.23
C ILE A 15 21.83 56.36 -41.84
N SER A 16 21.58 56.75 -43.12
CA SER A 16 22.23 57.89 -43.71
C SER A 16 22.07 59.12 -42.83
N MET A 17 23.14 59.72 -42.43
CA MET A 17 23.18 60.81 -41.43
C MET A 17 22.45 62.13 -41.88
N ASP A 18 21.77 62.12 -43.01
CA ASP A 18 21.09 63.30 -43.54
C ASP A 18 19.56 63.28 -43.34
N VAL A 19 19.02 62.33 -42.59
CA VAL A 19 17.56 62.22 -42.36
C VAL A 19 17.26 62.05 -40.84
N ASP A 20 16.49 62.99 -40.32
CA ASP A 20 15.95 62.87 -38.90
C ASP A 20 14.84 61.80 -38.86
N TYR A 21 15.02 60.81 -38.01
CA TYR A 21 14.01 59.79 -37.75
C TYR A 21 13.44 59.95 -36.36
N THR A 22 12.12 59.83 -36.25
CA THR A 22 11.47 59.58 -34.97
C THR A 22 11.32 58.06 -34.77
N VAL A 23 11.59 57.57 -33.56
CA VAL A 23 11.52 56.17 -33.23
C VAL A 23 10.33 55.94 -32.35
N GLU A 24 9.40 55.12 -32.82
CA GLU A 24 8.30 54.60 -31.99
C GLU A 24 8.62 53.16 -31.54
N THR A 25 8.53 52.90 -30.26
CA THR A 25 8.59 51.53 -29.72
C THR A 25 7.20 50.93 -29.78
N VAL A 26 7.07 49.80 -30.43
CA VAL A 26 5.83 49.05 -30.52
C VAL A 26 5.96 47.77 -29.65
N SER A 27 4.96 47.50 -28.83
CA SER A 27 4.93 46.21 -28.10
C SER A 27 4.92 45.05 -29.07
N GLY A 28 5.35 43.88 -28.59
CA GLY A 28 5.31 42.67 -29.42
C GLY A 28 3.91 42.45 -29.98
N ASP A 29 3.83 42.16 -31.26
CA ASP A 29 2.59 41.88 -31.95
C ASP A 29 2.67 40.54 -32.70
N ASN A 30 1.52 39.97 -32.98
CA ASN A 30 1.38 38.78 -33.81
C ASN A 30 0.98 39.10 -35.25
N SER A 31 1.39 40.29 -35.75
CA SER A 31 1.22 40.62 -37.17
C SER A 31 1.92 39.58 -38.06
N GLN A 32 1.50 39.50 -39.32
CA GLN A 32 2.11 38.59 -40.26
C GLN A 32 3.60 38.88 -40.43
N GLN A 33 3.99 40.16 -40.44
CA GLN A 33 5.37 40.62 -40.58
C GLN A 33 6.22 40.22 -39.38
N SER A 34 5.74 40.42 -38.15
CA SER A 34 6.43 40.02 -36.92
C SER A 34 6.63 38.50 -36.83
N LYS A 35 5.63 37.71 -37.22
CA LYS A 35 5.73 36.25 -37.28
C LYS A 35 6.79 35.78 -38.29
N ILE A 36 6.80 36.39 -39.50
CA ILE A 36 7.79 36.09 -40.54
C ILE A 36 9.19 36.47 -40.05
N ALA A 37 9.35 37.66 -39.45
CA ALA A 37 10.63 38.13 -38.93
C ALA A 37 11.18 37.18 -37.85
N TYR A 38 10.31 36.75 -36.94
CA TYR A 38 10.69 35.82 -35.89
C TYR A 38 11.09 34.44 -36.46
N LEU A 39 10.21 33.80 -37.22
CA LEU A 39 10.44 32.46 -37.78
C LEU A 39 11.62 32.43 -38.77
N GLY A 40 11.77 33.45 -39.54
CA GLY A 40 12.78 33.53 -40.59
C GLY A 40 14.18 33.85 -40.09
N TYR A 41 14.28 34.69 -39.05
CA TYR A 41 15.57 35.19 -38.59
C TYR A 41 15.71 35.31 -37.06
N TYR A 42 14.93 36.15 -36.42
CA TYR A 42 15.18 36.54 -35.03
C TYR A 42 14.99 35.41 -34.00
N GLY A 43 14.12 34.41 -34.25
CA GLY A 43 13.90 33.26 -33.40
C GLY A 43 14.87 32.09 -33.64
N LYS A 44 15.80 32.23 -34.58
CA LYS A 44 16.83 31.21 -34.86
C LYS A 44 18.01 31.36 -33.92
N THR A 45 18.58 30.26 -33.48
CA THR A 45 19.77 30.22 -32.60
C THR A 45 21.02 30.75 -33.30
N ALA A 46 21.17 30.47 -34.62
CA ALA A 46 22.29 30.89 -35.44
C ALA A 46 21.77 31.31 -36.84
N PRO A 47 21.16 32.50 -36.96
CA PRO A 47 20.66 32.97 -38.22
C PRO A 47 21.78 33.34 -39.16
N THR A 48 21.59 33.11 -40.47
CA THR A 48 22.55 33.41 -41.53
C THR A 48 22.13 34.64 -42.31
N ASP A 49 23.05 35.21 -43.09
CA ASP A 49 22.75 36.33 -44.05
C ASP A 49 21.67 35.90 -45.06
N LYS A 50 21.64 34.63 -45.44
CA LYS A 50 20.60 34.08 -46.31
C LYS A 50 19.24 34.10 -45.62
N ASP A 51 19.17 33.68 -44.32
CA ASP A 51 17.93 33.75 -43.52
C ASP A 51 17.42 35.18 -43.43
N TYR A 52 18.33 36.15 -43.26
CA TYR A 52 17.98 37.56 -43.27
C TYR A 52 17.38 37.99 -44.61
N ALA A 53 18.09 37.70 -45.72
CA ALA A 53 17.65 38.08 -47.06
C ALA A 53 16.28 37.46 -47.42
N PHE A 54 16.08 36.18 -47.12
CA PHE A 54 14.81 35.47 -47.33
C PHE A 54 13.68 36.05 -46.50
N THR A 55 13.97 36.39 -45.25
CA THR A 55 13.00 36.99 -44.32
C THR A 55 12.56 38.37 -44.80
N GLN A 56 13.50 39.25 -45.18
CA GLN A 56 13.20 40.59 -45.69
C GLN A 56 12.35 40.51 -46.95
N MET A 57 12.70 39.62 -47.86
CA MET A 57 11.93 39.44 -49.10
C MET A 57 10.50 39.00 -48.82
N MET A 58 10.31 38.04 -47.93
CA MET A 58 8.97 37.55 -47.59
C MET A 58 8.13 38.64 -46.90
N ILE A 59 8.71 39.45 -45.99
CA ILE A 59 8.04 40.57 -45.34
C ILE A 59 7.57 41.58 -46.41
N TRP A 60 8.44 41.97 -47.35
CA TRP A 60 8.08 42.93 -48.42
C TRP A 60 6.96 42.41 -49.31
N GLN A 61 6.88 41.11 -49.57
CA GLN A 61 5.78 40.52 -50.32
C GLN A 61 4.43 40.60 -49.62
N THR A 62 4.41 40.88 -48.31
CA THR A 62 3.17 41.05 -47.50
C THR A 62 2.71 42.51 -47.43
N LEU A 63 3.54 43.44 -47.84
CA LEU A 63 3.19 44.87 -47.84
C LEU A 63 2.17 45.18 -48.95
N PRO A 64 1.31 46.21 -48.78
CA PRO A 64 0.41 46.70 -49.86
C PRO A 64 1.14 47.04 -51.14
N ALA A 65 0.49 46.86 -52.30
CA ALA A 65 1.10 47.12 -53.60
C ALA A 65 1.55 48.60 -53.77
N SER A 66 0.91 49.52 -53.06
CA SER A 66 1.30 50.94 -52.98
C SER A 66 2.71 51.12 -52.40
N ASP A 67 3.06 50.30 -51.39
CA ASP A 67 4.33 50.41 -50.65
C ASP A 67 5.45 49.63 -51.37
N GLN A 68 5.08 48.72 -52.25
CA GLN A 68 6.03 47.99 -53.13
C GLN A 68 6.57 48.78 -54.31
N THR A 69 6.00 49.93 -54.59
CA THR A 69 6.32 50.75 -55.81
C THR A 69 7.41 51.78 -55.58
N ALA A 70 7.89 51.99 -54.37
CA ALA A 70 8.87 53.02 -54.01
C ALA A 70 10.24 52.86 -54.69
N ASN A 71 10.57 51.69 -55.25
CA ASN A 71 11.85 51.42 -55.95
C ASN A 71 11.70 50.90 -57.37
N GLY A 72 10.81 51.49 -58.13
CA GLY A 72 10.76 51.31 -59.60
C GLY A 72 9.84 50.20 -60.08
N LYS A 73 8.91 50.65 -60.80
CA LYS A 73 7.87 50.11 -61.69
C LYS A 73 7.09 48.88 -61.43
N ASP A 74 7.51 48.02 -60.59
CA ASP A 74 6.71 46.92 -60.01
C ASP A 74 7.54 46.15 -58.99
N GLY A 75 7.56 46.48 -57.74
CA GLY A 75 8.37 45.92 -56.67
C GLY A 75 8.81 44.45 -56.78
N LYS A 76 8.34 43.77 -57.79
CA LYS A 76 8.76 42.47 -58.27
C LYS A 76 10.07 42.43 -59.03
N GLY A 77 10.49 43.54 -59.62
CA GLY A 77 11.67 43.60 -60.51
C GLY A 77 13.00 43.62 -59.75
N ALA A 78 13.10 44.41 -58.70
CA ALA A 78 14.36 44.54 -57.95
C ALA A 78 14.72 43.26 -57.19
N PHE A 79 13.74 42.53 -56.71
CA PHE A 79 13.97 41.28 -56.05
C PHE A 79 14.20 40.08 -56.97
N ARG A 80 13.64 40.06 -58.15
CA ARG A 80 13.94 39.03 -59.17
C ARG A 80 15.43 38.99 -59.58
N SER A 81 16.16 40.10 -59.55
CA SER A 81 17.57 40.06 -59.82
C SER A 81 18.45 39.44 -58.76
N TYR A 82 18.00 39.48 -57.54
CA TYR A 82 18.68 38.81 -56.41
C TYR A 82 18.60 37.28 -56.48
N PHE A 83 17.60 36.72 -57.14
CA PHE A 83 17.38 35.28 -57.34
C PHE A 83 17.51 34.90 -58.83
N ASN A 84 18.55 35.41 -59.52
CA ASN A 84 18.84 34.99 -60.89
C ASN A 84 19.31 33.51 -60.94
N ASP A 85 19.79 32.96 -59.79
CA ASP A 85 20.13 31.59 -59.72
C ASP A 85 18.85 30.71 -59.43
N PRO A 86 18.50 29.78 -60.33
CA PRO A 86 17.34 28.90 -60.16
C PRO A 86 17.40 28.07 -58.93
N ALA A 87 18.59 27.67 -58.42
CA ALA A 87 18.77 26.91 -57.22
C ALA A 87 18.38 27.72 -55.99
N VAL A 88 18.81 28.99 -55.92
CA VAL A 88 18.44 29.90 -54.80
C VAL A 88 16.94 30.20 -54.80
N ARG A 89 16.32 30.32 -55.98
CA ARG A 89 14.86 30.48 -56.06
C ARG A 89 14.13 29.28 -55.50
N LYS A 90 14.51 28.08 -55.88
CA LYS A 90 13.91 26.87 -55.40
C LYS A 90 14.06 26.77 -53.87
N GLU A 91 15.24 27.06 -53.35
CA GLU A 91 15.50 27.06 -51.92
C GLU A 91 14.64 28.10 -51.19
N TYR A 92 14.46 29.29 -51.74
CA TYR A 92 13.57 30.31 -51.19
C TYR A 92 12.10 29.87 -51.19
N ASP A 93 11.63 29.28 -52.28
CA ASP A 93 10.24 28.83 -52.38
C ASP A 93 9.95 27.72 -51.32
N GLU A 94 10.85 26.76 -51.17
CA GLU A 94 10.75 25.71 -50.12
C GLU A 94 10.83 26.31 -48.71
N TRP A 95 11.71 27.28 -48.49
CA TRP A 95 11.82 27.99 -47.20
C TRP A 95 10.56 28.81 -46.93
N LYS A 96 10.05 29.54 -47.93
CA LYS A 96 8.82 30.34 -47.81
C LYS A 96 7.61 29.50 -47.48
N GLU A 97 7.44 28.34 -48.10
CA GLU A 97 6.36 27.41 -47.83
C GLU A 97 6.37 27.00 -46.35
N LYS A 98 7.52 26.58 -45.79
CA LYS A 98 7.68 26.25 -44.38
C LYS A 98 7.32 27.41 -43.43
N ILE A 99 7.75 28.65 -43.78
CA ILE A 99 7.41 29.81 -42.95
C ILE A 99 5.92 30.12 -43.02
N GLN A 100 5.29 29.96 -44.20
CA GLN A 100 3.84 30.16 -44.37
C GLN A 100 3.05 29.16 -43.57
N GLU A 101 3.40 27.87 -43.59
CA GLU A 101 2.78 26.82 -42.77
C GLU A 101 2.88 27.14 -41.27
N LYS A 102 4.08 27.49 -40.78
CA LYS A 102 4.30 27.89 -39.40
C LYS A 102 3.56 29.17 -39.01
N THR A 103 3.49 30.16 -39.91
CA THR A 103 2.71 31.39 -39.69
C THR A 103 1.22 31.09 -39.60
N ALA A 104 0.70 30.22 -40.46
CA ALA A 104 -0.70 29.78 -40.44
C ALA A 104 -1.06 29.01 -39.17
N SER A 105 -0.14 28.16 -38.69
CA SER A 105 -0.33 27.38 -37.45
C SER A 105 0.08 28.14 -36.18
N TRP A 106 0.41 29.43 -36.26
CA TRP A 106 0.94 30.21 -35.13
C TRP A 106 0.09 30.14 -33.90
N ASN A 107 -1.21 30.38 -34.00
CA ASN A 107 -2.17 30.36 -32.91
C ASN A 107 -2.78 28.95 -32.65
N THR A 108 -2.26 27.94 -33.34
CA THR A 108 -2.71 26.56 -33.10
C THR A 108 -2.03 26.02 -31.84
N TYR A 109 -2.82 25.45 -30.92
CA TYR A 109 -2.33 24.79 -29.73
C TYR A 109 -2.23 23.28 -29.94
N PRO A 110 -1.43 22.57 -29.12
CA PRO A 110 -1.46 21.13 -29.08
C PRO A 110 -2.88 20.59 -28.83
N ALA A 111 -3.18 19.42 -29.37
CA ALA A 111 -4.53 18.84 -29.34
C ALA A 111 -5.10 18.63 -27.93
N PHE A 112 -4.26 18.54 -26.93
CA PHE A 112 -4.60 18.38 -25.51
C PHE A 112 -4.63 19.70 -24.70
N HIS A 113 -4.34 20.84 -25.32
CA HIS A 113 -4.45 22.14 -24.66
C HIS A 113 -5.86 22.38 -24.14
N LYS A 114 -6.00 22.80 -22.87
CA LYS A 114 -7.27 23.04 -22.16
C LYS A 114 -8.23 21.85 -22.13
N LYS A 115 -7.73 20.64 -22.39
CA LYS A 115 -8.51 19.41 -22.20
C LYS A 115 -8.12 18.71 -20.90
N THR A 116 -9.08 18.03 -20.30
CA THR A 116 -8.81 17.18 -19.13
C THR A 116 -8.26 15.83 -19.58
N ILE A 117 -7.08 15.48 -19.12
CA ILE A 117 -6.37 14.24 -19.41
C ILE A 117 -6.56 13.31 -18.22
N GLY A 118 -7.10 12.09 -18.45
CA GLY A 118 -7.19 11.04 -17.43
C GLY A 118 -5.85 10.34 -17.24
N ILE A 119 -5.42 10.17 -15.98
CA ILE A 119 -4.22 9.42 -15.62
C ILE A 119 -4.42 8.74 -14.26
N GLN A 120 -3.81 7.56 -14.03
CA GLN A 120 -3.83 6.90 -12.73
C GLN A 120 -2.61 7.32 -11.89
N ALA A 121 -2.77 7.37 -10.57
CA ALA A 121 -1.64 7.53 -9.67
C ALA A 121 -0.62 6.40 -9.89
N GLY A 122 0.66 6.77 -10.07
CA GLY A 122 1.76 5.86 -10.41
C GLY A 122 1.98 5.63 -11.92
N GLU A 123 1.10 6.13 -12.78
CA GLU A 123 1.17 5.94 -14.24
C GLU A 123 2.05 6.98 -14.93
N THR A 124 2.59 6.59 -16.08
CA THR A 124 3.26 7.48 -17.04
C THR A 124 2.58 7.34 -18.39
N LEU A 125 2.19 8.47 -18.98
CA LEU A 125 1.58 8.57 -20.31
C LEU A 125 2.52 9.31 -21.27
N GLU A 126 2.49 8.92 -22.54
CA GLU A 126 3.08 9.67 -23.64
C GLU A 126 1.94 10.13 -24.59
N LEU A 127 1.76 11.44 -24.67
CA LEU A 127 0.70 12.06 -25.47
C LEU A 127 1.29 12.60 -26.75
N THR A 128 0.87 12.05 -27.88
CA THR A 128 1.24 12.56 -29.20
C THR A 128 0.29 13.70 -29.61
N ASP A 129 0.85 14.84 -30.00
CA ASP A 129 0.06 15.97 -30.49
C ASP A 129 -0.40 15.73 -31.94
N SER A 130 -1.72 15.52 -32.13
CA SER A 130 -2.30 15.35 -33.49
C SER A 130 -2.23 16.62 -34.35
N ASN A 131 -2.08 17.79 -33.73
CA ASN A 131 -1.94 19.05 -34.44
C ASN A 131 -0.49 19.33 -34.87
N ARG A 132 0.47 18.53 -34.39
CA ARG A 132 1.91 18.62 -34.72
C ARG A 132 2.54 20.00 -34.48
N VAL A 133 2.02 20.71 -33.50
CA VAL A 133 2.55 22.04 -33.13
C VAL A 133 3.38 22.01 -31.84
N LEU A 134 3.35 20.88 -31.11
CA LEU A 134 4.16 20.69 -29.89
C LEU A 134 5.67 20.75 -30.22
N GLU A 135 6.08 20.34 -31.41
CA GLU A 135 7.46 20.43 -31.91
C GLU A 135 8.06 21.86 -31.85
N ASP A 136 7.19 22.88 -31.87
CA ASP A 136 7.60 24.29 -31.79
C ASP A 136 7.75 24.80 -30.35
N TYR A 137 7.42 23.98 -29.33
CA TYR A 137 7.59 24.32 -27.91
C TYR A 137 9.03 24.08 -27.46
N GLY A 138 9.48 24.84 -26.46
CA GLY A 138 10.79 24.67 -25.83
C GLY A 138 10.93 23.38 -25.02
N ASP A 139 12.15 23.13 -24.54
CA ASP A 139 12.36 22.12 -23.48
C ASP A 139 11.70 22.59 -22.19
N PHE A 140 10.91 21.75 -21.56
CA PHE A 140 10.36 22.06 -20.25
C PHE A 140 10.12 20.82 -19.40
N SER A 141 10.14 21.03 -18.08
CA SER A 141 9.68 20.07 -17.09
C SER A 141 9.03 20.84 -15.94
N PHE A 142 7.80 20.48 -15.62
CA PHE A 142 7.03 21.13 -14.55
C PHE A 142 6.28 20.11 -13.73
N THR A 143 6.26 20.32 -12.40
CA THR A 143 5.56 19.41 -11.46
C THR A 143 4.62 20.21 -10.57
N GLN A 144 3.37 19.75 -10.50
CA GLN A 144 2.37 20.30 -9.59
C GLN A 144 1.56 19.15 -8.98
N ASP A 145 1.35 19.16 -7.66
CA ASP A 145 0.58 18.16 -6.92
C ASP A 145 0.96 16.71 -7.29
N LYS A 146 2.27 16.44 -7.46
CA LYS A 146 2.83 15.14 -7.85
C LYS A 146 2.52 14.70 -9.29
N VAL A 147 1.95 15.56 -10.12
CA VAL A 147 1.87 15.35 -11.57
C VAL A 147 3.00 16.13 -12.24
N THR A 148 3.83 15.43 -13.00
CA THR A 148 4.96 15.99 -13.76
C THR A 148 4.66 15.92 -15.24
N VAL A 149 4.84 17.03 -15.93
CA VAL A 149 4.83 17.10 -17.40
C VAL A 149 6.23 17.45 -17.89
N SER A 150 6.66 16.84 -19.00
CA SER A 150 7.95 17.15 -19.60
C SER A 150 7.89 17.02 -21.12
N HIS A 151 8.67 17.85 -21.80
CA HIS A 151 8.77 17.88 -23.25
C HIS A 151 10.21 18.17 -23.67
N GLN A 152 10.63 17.59 -24.78
CA GLN A 152 11.90 17.88 -25.44
C GLN A 152 11.64 18.65 -26.71
N LYS A 153 12.35 19.74 -26.93
CA LYS A 153 12.26 20.60 -28.14
C LYS A 153 12.39 19.78 -29.43
N GLY A 154 11.48 20.00 -30.35
CA GLY A 154 11.42 19.27 -31.61
C GLY A 154 10.72 17.92 -31.53
N SER A 155 10.30 17.49 -30.35
CA SER A 155 9.47 16.28 -30.16
C SER A 155 7.99 16.62 -30.33
N ASN A 156 7.21 15.67 -30.85
CA ASN A 156 5.75 15.76 -30.91
C ASN A 156 5.07 15.01 -29.74
N ILE A 157 5.82 14.71 -28.65
CA ILE A 157 5.36 13.92 -27.51
C ILE A 157 5.48 14.73 -26.23
N LEU A 158 4.37 14.83 -25.49
CA LEU A 158 4.33 15.27 -24.11
C LEU A 158 4.35 14.04 -23.19
N LYS A 159 5.32 13.96 -22.29
CA LYS A 159 5.36 12.95 -21.23
C LYS A 159 4.67 13.48 -19.99
N VAL A 160 3.76 12.68 -19.44
CA VAL A 160 3.01 12.98 -18.22
C VAL A 160 3.21 11.85 -17.23
N ARG A 161 3.61 12.16 -16.00
CA ARG A 161 3.76 11.18 -14.91
C ARG A 161 2.97 11.64 -13.69
N ALA A 162 2.04 10.82 -13.22
CA ALA A 162 1.43 11.01 -11.90
C ALA A 162 2.21 10.18 -10.86
N GLY A 163 2.63 10.80 -9.76
CA GLY A 163 3.24 10.09 -8.64
C GLY A 163 2.27 9.07 -8.03
N SER A 164 2.78 7.94 -7.53
CA SER A 164 1.96 6.96 -6.81
C SER A 164 1.35 7.55 -5.52
N ASP A 165 2.01 8.55 -4.95
CA ASP A 165 1.61 9.31 -3.77
C ASP A 165 0.77 10.55 -4.09
N CYS A 166 0.26 10.68 -5.32
CA CYS A 166 -0.65 11.76 -5.71
C CYS A 166 -1.92 11.69 -4.85
N SER A 167 -2.28 12.81 -4.22
CA SER A 167 -3.45 12.92 -3.33
C SER A 167 -4.55 13.83 -3.89
N LYS A 168 -4.30 14.47 -5.04
CA LYS A 168 -5.25 15.34 -5.73
C LYS A 168 -5.91 14.60 -6.89
N ALA A 169 -7.23 14.52 -6.86
CA ALA A 169 -8.01 13.94 -7.97
C ALA A 169 -8.09 14.86 -9.21
N SER A 170 -7.77 16.14 -9.05
CA SER A 170 -7.73 17.11 -10.14
C SER A 170 -6.51 18.01 -9.98
N VAL A 171 -5.75 18.18 -11.05
CA VAL A 171 -4.57 19.05 -11.12
C VAL A 171 -4.69 19.90 -12.37
N THR A 172 -4.55 21.24 -12.23
CA THR A 172 -4.56 22.19 -13.35
C THR A 172 -3.28 22.98 -13.32
N MET A 173 -2.56 22.97 -14.42
CA MET A 173 -1.33 23.73 -14.65
C MET A 173 -1.66 24.92 -15.54
N SER A 174 -1.63 26.10 -14.97
CA SER A 174 -2.00 27.33 -15.66
C SER A 174 -0.99 27.71 -16.76
N ALA A 175 -1.45 28.50 -17.72
CA ALA A 175 -0.62 29.05 -18.77
C ALA A 175 0.59 29.84 -18.23
N GLN A 176 0.40 30.57 -17.12
CA GLN A 176 1.46 31.36 -16.50
C GLN A 176 2.54 30.48 -15.87
N GLU A 177 2.15 29.43 -15.12
CA GLU A 177 3.08 28.50 -14.48
C GLU A 177 3.89 27.71 -15.52
N LEU A 178 3.20 27.21 -16.54
CA LEU A 178 3.85 26.44 -17.60
C LEU A 178 4.76 27.32 -18.46
N ALA A 179 4.38 28.57 -18.76
CA ALA A 179 5.25 29.52 -19.47
C ALA A 179 6.52 29.82 -18.66
N ALA A 180 6.40 30.02 -17.34
CA ALA A 180 7.55 30.22 -16.46
C ALA A 180 8.50 29.01 -16.42
N ALA A 181 7.99 27.81 -16.70
CA ALA A 181 8.78 26.58 -16.84
C ALA A 181 9.32 26.35 -18.26
N GLY A 182 9.06 27.24 -19.22
CA GLY A 182 9.47 27.12 -20.61
C GLY A 182 8.47 26.45 -21.55
N ALA A 183 7.29 26.06 -21.06
CA ALA A 183 6.24 25.41 -21.84
C ALA A 183 5.47 26.42 -22.70
N GLN A 184 6.16 27.06 -23.59
CA GLN A 184 5.61 28.04 -24.50
C GLN A 184 6.17 27.86 -25.91
N LYS A 185 5.32 28.11 -26.87
CA LYS A 185 5.70 28.18 -28.28
C LYS A 185 6.26 29.57 -28.52
N TYR A 186 7.42 29.63 -29.14
CA TYR A 186 8.15 30.86 -29.42
C TYR A 186 8.58 31.64 -28.17
N GLU A 187 9.85 31.58 -27.87
CA GLU A 187 10.46 32.42 -26.84
C GLU A 187 10.51 33.86 -27.39
N GLY A 188 9.93 34.81 -26.64
CA GLY A 188 10.03 36.21 -26.98
C GLY A 188 11.49 36.63 -27.10
N THR A 189 11.83 37.41 -28.12
CA THR A 189 13.16 37.99 -28.24
C THR A 189 13.28 39.19 -27.29
N ALA A 190 14.48 39.45 -26.78
CA ALA A 190 14.73 40.63 -25.93
C ALA A 190 14.68 41.97 -26.74
N ARG A 191 14.31 41.89 -27.98
CA ARG A 191 14.27 43.07 -28.89
C ARG A 191 12.86 43.61 -28.97
N ALA A 192 12.71 44.92 -28.77
CA ALA A 192 11.46 45.63 -29.03
C ALA A 192 11.23 45.75 -30.53
N ASN A 193 9.98 45.87 -30.95
CA ASN A 193 9.62 46.28 -32.29
C ASN A 193 9.74 47.79 -32.36
N TYR A 194 10.33 48.33 -33.44
CA TYR A 194 10.54 49.74 -33.65
C TYR A 194 10.01 50.15 -35.01
N ILE A 195 9.40 51.31 -35.08
CA ILE A 195 9.08 52.00 -36.33
C ILE A 195 9.88 53.27 -36.36
N TYR A 196 10.70 53.38 -37.38
CA TYR A 196 11.49 54.59 -37.69
C TYR A 196 10.72 55.40 -38.74
N LYS A 197 10.20 56.55 -38.35
CA LYS A 197 9.43 57.45 -39.23
C LYS A 197 10.29 58.62 -39.65
N ALA A 198 10.26 58.92 -40.94
CA ALA A 198 10.99 60.03 -41.53
C ALA A 198 10.09 60.88 -42.42
N ASP A 199 10.19 62.22 -42.32
CA ASP A 199 9.33 63.14 -43.01
C ASP A 199 9.47 63.13 -44.54
N ARG A 200 10.54 62.58 -45.10
CA ARG A 200 10.85 62.56 -46.52
C ARG A 200 11.42 61.23 -47.05
N SER A 201 11.34 60.19 -46.31
CA SER A 201 11.75 58.83 -46.69
C SER A 201 10.75 57.76 -46.22
N GLN A 202 10.94 56.56 -46.69
CA GLN A 202 10.11 55.44 -46.29
C GLN A 202 10.32 55.12 -44.81
N ASP A 203 9.22 54.92 -44.09
CA ASP A 203 9.26 54.39 -42.73
C ASP A 203 9.91 53.01 -42.74
N MET A 204 10.81 52.77 -41.76
CA MET A 204 11.42 51.48 -41.56
C MET A 204 10.85 50.82 -40.30
N ALA A 205 10.38 49.60 -40.45
CA ALA A 205 9.95 48.81 -39.33
C ALA A 205 10.97 47.69 -39.01
N VAL A 206 11.35 47.58 -37.77
CA VAL A 206 12.16 46.48 -37.22
C VAL A 206 11.28 45.62 -36.35
N TYR A 207 11.02 44.43 -36.82
CA TYR A 207 10.25 43.42 -36.09
C TYR A 207 11.21 42.47 -35.40
N GLY A 208 11.00 42.20 -34.13
CA GLY A 208 11.91 41.35 -33.38
C GLY A 208 11.28 40.63 -32.17
N ASN A 209 10.06 41.05 -31.82
CA ASN A 209 9.37 40.48 -30.69
C ASN A 209 7.99 39.99 -31.10
N VAL A 210 7.61 38.84 -30.56
CA VAL A 210 6.31 38.22 -30.75
C VAL A 210 5.73 37.81 -29.40
N GLU A 211 4.41 37.74 -29.34
CA GLU A 211 3.75 37.17 -28.16
C GLU A 211 3.99 35.67 -28.09
N THR A 212 4.29 35.20 -26.89
CA THR A 212 4.46 33.77 -26.63
C THR A 212 3.11 33.07 -26.58
N ILE A 213 3.08 31.80 -26.94
CA ILE A 213 1.89 30.95 -26.92
C ILE A 213 2.07 29.89 -25.81
N PRO A 214 1.63 30.16 -24.57
CA PRO A 214 1.81 29.25 -23.44
C PRO A 214 0.83 28.06 -23.51
N LEU A 215 1.27 26.91 -22.98
CA LEU A 215 0.44 25.72 -22.81
C LEU A 215 -0.39 25.84 -21.53
N GLU A 216 -1.57 25.24 -21.51
CA GLU A 216 -2.40 25.04 -20.31
C GLU A 216 -2.89 23.59 -20.28
N LEU A 217 -2.76 22.92 -19.14
CA LEU A 217 -3.04 21.48 -18.98
C LEU A 217 -3.90 21.22 -17.76
N SER A 218 -4.82 20.28 -17.89
CA SER A 218 -5.65 19.79 -16.79
C SER A 218 -5.64 18.27 -16.74
N PHE A 219 -5.63 17.73 -15.51
CA PHE A 219 -5.57 16.29 -15.29
C PHE A 219 -6.67 15.85 -14.33
N SER A 220 -7.29 14.71 -14.64
CA SER A 220 -8.13 13.93 -13.72
C SER A 220 -7.34 12.71 -13.27
N VAL A 221 -6.95 12.68 -11.99
CA VAL A 221 -6.09 11.61 -11.45
C VAL A 221 -6.93 10.59 -10.72
N THR A 222 -6.92 9.35 -11.18
CA THR A 222 -7.52 8.22 -10.47
C THR A 222 -6.60 7.78 -9.32
N LEU A 223 -7.02 8.08 -8.08
CA LEU A 223 -6.26 7.77 -6.88
C LEU A 223 -6.44 6.30 -6.49
N LYS A 224 -5.37 5.64 -6.00
CA LYS A 224 -5.36 4.24 -5.57
C LYS A 224 -4.44 4.06 -4.37
N GLY A 225 -4.81 3.10 -3.50
CA GLY A 225 -3.99 2.64 -2.38
C GLY A 225 -4.17 1.14 -2.17
N ASP A 226 -3.48 0.57 -1.20
CA ASP A 226 -3.47 -0.86 -0.94
C ASP A 226 -3.92 -1.20 0.49
N LEU A 227 -4.46 -2.41 0.67
CA LEU A 227 -4.82 -2.98 1.96
C LEU A 227 -4.06 -4.30 2.16
N SER A 228 -3.39 -4.42 3.30
CA SER A 228 -2.75 -5.66 3.77
C SER A 228 -3.47 -6.17 5.01
N ILE A 229 -3.91 -7.43 4.99
CA ILE A 229 -4.49 -8.09 6.16
C ILE A 229 -3.49 -9.13 6.65
N LYS A 230 -3.21 -9.12 7.96
CA LYS A 230 -2.38 -10.12 8.64
C LYS A 230 -3.23 -10.92 9.60
N LYS A 231 -3.27 -12.25 9.41
CA LYS A 231 -3.89 -13.20 10.31
C LYS A 231 -2.85 -13.80 11.23
N LEU A 232 -3.14 -13.77 12.53
CA LEU A 232 -2.42 -14.48 13.58
C LEU A 232 -3.38 -15.46 14.26
N SER A 233 -2.83 -16.50 14.91
CA SER A 233 -3.60 -17.46 15.69
C SER A 233 -2.70 -18.16 16.70
N GLU A 234 -3.20 -18.40 17.91
CA GLU A 234 -2.45 -19.11 18.97
C GLU A 234 -2.14 -20.57 18.63
N ASP A 235 -2.95 -21.23 17.79
CA ASP A 235 -2.73 -22.60 17.33
C ASP A 235 -1.97 -22.68 15.99
N GLY A 236 -1.54 -21.53 15.45
CA GLY A 236 -0.82 -21.43 14.17
C GLY A 236 -1.69 -21.59 12.92
N HIS A 237 -3.01 -21.76 13.06
CA HIS A 237 -3.91 -21.91 11.92
C HIS A 237 -4.24 -20.55 11.30
N VAL A 238 -3.48 -20.15 10.28
CA VAL A 238 -3.55 -18.84 9.61
C VAL A 238 -3.87 -18.91 8.13
N GLU A 239 -3.75 -20.09 7.50
CA GLU A 239 -3.99 -20.32 6.09
C GLU A 239 -5.47 -20.60 5.80
N ASN A 240 -5.93 -20.20 4.59
CA ASN A 240 -7.29 -20.43 4.10
C ASN A 240 -8.40 -19.79 4.95
N ILE A 241 -8.09 -18.74 5.71
CA ILE A 241 -9.06 -17.97 6.49
C ILE A 241 -9.73 -16.93 5.56
N LYS A 242 -11.07 -16.93 5.56
CA LYS A 242 -11.85 -16.05 4.71
C LYS A 242 -12.14 -14.71 5.37
N PHE A 243 -11.90 -13.63 4.63
CA PHE A 243 -12.25 -12.27 5.02
C PHE A 243 -13.17 -11.63 3.99
N ARG A 244 -14.25 -11.02 4.42
CA ARG A 244 -15.11 -10.16 3.60
C ARG A 244 -14.69 -8.71 3.79
N ILE A 245 -14.42 -8.03 2.67
CA ILE A 245 -14.04 -6.62 2.62
C ILE A 245 -15.16 -5.86 1.95
N THR A 246 -15.73 -4.86 2.64
CA THR A 246 -16.81 -4.02 2.13
C THR A 246 -16.47 -2.54 2.26
N GLY A 247 -16.86 -1.73 1.28
CA GLY A 247 -16.65 -0.27 1.27
C GLY A 247 -16.34 0.25 -0.13
N ASN A 248 -16.68 1.49 -0.41
CA ASN A 248 -16.42 2.19 -1.68
C ASN A 248 -16.74 1.38 -2.96
N GLY A 249 -17.84 0.65 -2.95
CA GLY A 249 -18.25 -0.20 -4.07
C GLY A 249 -17.58 -1.57 -4.13
N VAL A 250 -16.70 -1.90 -3.19
CA VAL A 250 -16.10 -3.23 -3.02
C VAL A 250 -16.99 -4.06 -2.09
N ASP A 251 -17.25 -5.30 -2.46
CA ASP A 251 -17.84 -6.36 -1.64
C ASP A 251 -17.23 -7.69 -2.10
N GLU A 252 -16.07 -8.01 -1.53
CA GLU A 252 -15.29 -9.17 -1.94
C GLU A 252 -14.95 -10.06 -0.74
N THR A 253 -14.90 -11.36 -0.99
CA THR A 253 -14.38 -12.34 -0.04
C THR A 253 -13.05 -12.86 -0.55
N VAL A 254 -12.02 -12.72 0.27
CA VAL A 254 -10.64 -13.11 -0.01
C VAL A 254 -10.14 -14.07 1.06
N THR A 255 -9.09 -14.81 0.75
CA THR A 255 -8.59 -15.89 1.60
C THR A 255 -7.11 -15.67 1.89
N THR A 256 -6.68 -15.95 3.14
CA THR A 256 -5.28 -15.86 3.54
C THR A 256 -4.42 -16.93 2.87
N ASP A 257 -3.19 -16.55 2.55
CA ASP A 257 -2.15 -17.47 2.11
C ASP A 257 -1.54 -18.29 3.28
N SER A 258 -0.56 -19.14 2.99
CA SER A 258 0.13 -19.97 3.98
C SER A 258 0.88 -19.17 5.06
N SER A 259 1.17 -17.90 4.80
CA SER A 259 1.77 -16.99 5.78
C SER A 259 0.74 -16.20 6.58
N GLY A 260 -0.56 -16.41 6.35
CA GLY A 260 -1.65 -15.66 6.96
C GLY A 260 -1.81 -14.25 6.38
N GLN A 261 -1.41 -13.99 5.13
CA GLN A 261 -1.48 -12.68 4.52
C GLN A 261 -2.53 -12.62 3.41
N ILE A 262 -3.15 -11.44 3.28
CA ILE A 262 -3.93 -11.00 2.13
C ILE A 262 -3.39 -9.65 1.70
N LYS A 263 -3.25 -9.45 0.38
CA LYS A 263 -2.88 -8.16 -0.21
C LYS A 263 -3.91 -7.78 -1.27
N MET A 264 -4.59 -6.68 -1.06
CA MET A 264 -5.49 -6.07 -2.04
C MET A 264 -4.87 -4.79 -2.56
N GLN A 265 -4.71 -4.69 -3.87
CA GLN A 265 -4.06 -3.57 -4.52
C GLN A 265 -5.06 -2.73 -5.32
N GLY A 266 -4.76 -1.46 -5.45
CA GLY A 266 -5.51 -0.56 -6.33
C GLY A 266 -6.91 -0.20 -5.85
N LEU A 267 -7.15 -0.22 -4.55
CA LEU A 267 -8.39 0.21 -3.92
C LEU A 267 -8.56 1.73 -4.01
N ALA A 268 -9.80 2.20 -4.19
CA ALA A 268 -10.10 3.61 -4.09
C ALA A 268 -9.85 4.12 -2.64
N PRO A 269 -9.31 5.32 -2.43
CA PRO A 269 -9.18 5.89 -1.11
C PRO A 269 -10.53 5.99 -0.39
N GLY A 270 -10.55 5.66 0.91
CA GLY A 270 -11.77 5.68 1.73
C GLY A 270 -11.77 4.60 2.80
N THR A 271 -12.89 4.48 3.51
CA THR A 271 -13.04 3.53 4.62
C THR A 271 -13.60 2.20 4.14
N TYR A 272 -12.94 1.13 4.57
CA TYR A 272 -13.32 -0.25 4.34
C TYR A 272 -13.55 -0.97 5.65
N THR A 273 -14.52 -1.88 5.67
CA THR A 273 -14.77 -2.78 6.78
C THR A 273 -14.23 -4.16 6.41
N VAL A 274 -13.38 -4.71 7.28
CA VAL A 274 -12.80 -6.04 7.15
C VAL A 274 -13.42 -6.95 8.21
N THR A 275 -13.98 -8.09 7.81
CA THR A 275 -14.67 -9.03 8.68
C THR A 275 -14.17 -10.45 8.41
N GLU A 276 -13.75 -11.17 9.44
CA GLU A 276 -13.53 -12.63 9.35
C GLU A 276 -14.88 -13.33 9.17
N VAL A 277 -15.03 -14.13 8.11
CA VAL A 277 -16.36 -14.65 7.70
C VAL A 277 -16.83 -15.78 8.59
N GLU A 278 -15.93 -16.67 9.02
CA GLU A 278 -16.23 -17.85 9.81
C GLU A 278 -15.14 -18.03 10.86
N THR A 279 -15.41 -17.62 12.10
CA THR A 279 -14.52 -17.88 13.22
C THR A 279 -14.91 -19.23 13.85
N PRO A 280 -14.08 -20.28 13.77
CA PRO A 280 -14.37 -21.56 14.41
C PRO A 280 -14.66 -21.44 15.91
N ASP A 281 -15.52 -22.32 16.43
CA ASP A 281 -16.00 -22.28 17.84
C ASP A 281 -14.90 -22.39 18.90
N ARG A 282 -13.73 -22.88 18.52
CA ARG A 282 -12.56 -22.94 19.42
C ARG A 282 -11.94 -21.58 19.75
N TYR A 283 -12.27 -20.52 19.00
CA TYR A 283 -11.73 -19.19 19.21
C TYR A 283 -12.72 -18.24 19.88
N VAL A 284 -12.17 -17.24 20.55
CA VAL A 284 -12.93 -16.08 20.99
C VAL A 284 -13.45 -15.33 19.78
N PRO A 285 -14.73 -14.91 19.72
CA PRO A 285 -15.27 -14.17 18.59
C PRO A 285 -14.48 -12.90 18.31
N VAL A 286 -14.11 -12.66 17.02
CA VAL A 286 -13.35 -11.50 16.58
C VAL A 286 -14.32 -10.51 15.92
N SER A 287 -14.25 -9.24 16.31
CA SER A 287 -15.05 -8.17 15.72
C SER A 287 -14.46 -7.71 14.40
N SER A 288 -15.34 -7.22 13.50
CA SER A 288 -14.90 -6.52 12.29
C SER A 288 -14.09 -5.27 12.62
N GLN A 289 -13.16 -4.92 11.74
CA GLN A 289 -12.32 -3.72 11.88
C GLN A 289 -12.52 -2.79 10.68
N GLN A 290 -12.49 -1.48 10.94
CA GLN A 290 -12.51 -0.45 9.90
C GLN A 290 -11.11 0.07 9.65
N VAL A 291 -10.76 0.21 8.36
CA VAL A 291 -9.48 0.75 7.92
C VAL A 291 -9.68 1.82 6.86
N THR A 292 -8.86 2.85 6.86
CA THR A 292 -8.89 3.91 5.86
C THR A 292 -7.73 3.76 4.89
N VAL A 293 -8.04 3.43 3.63
CA VAL A 293 -7.09 3.38 2.54
C VAL A 293 -6.82 4.80 2.04
N MET A 294 -5.56 5.18 1.92
CA MET A 294 -5.11 6.46 1.37
C MET A 294 -4.33 6.25 0.07
N SER A 295 -4.37 7.25 -0.81
CA SER A 295 -3.65 7.16 -2.09
C SER A 295 -2.15 6.95 -1.89
N GLY A 296 -1.58 6.03 -2.65
CA GLY A 296 -0.16 5.70 -2.65
C GLY A 296 0.35 5.03 -1.38
N GLN A 297 -0.53 4.61 -0.48
CA GLN A 297 -0.17 3.96 0.77
C GLN A 297 -0.75 2.57 0.87
N THR A 298 -0.03 1.70 1.59
CA THR A 298 -0.55 0.41 2.04
C THR A 298 -0.96 0.54 3.50
N VAL A 299 -2.26 0.40 3.79
CA VAL A 299 -2.75 0.28 5.16
C VAL A 299 -2.73 -1.18 5.58
N SER A 300 -2.36 -1.45 6.84
CA SER A 300 -2.31 -2.80 7.37
C SER A 300 -3.28 -2.98 8.54
N VAL A 301 -3.93 -4.14 8.59
CA VAL A 301 -4.81 -4.56 9.71
C VAL A 301 -4.46 -5.96 10.14
N THR A 302 -4.52 -6.23 11.45
CA THR A 302 -4.20 -7.54 12.03
C THR A 302 -5.41 -8.12 12.73
N PHE A 303 -5.70 -9.38 12.46
CA PHE A 303 -6.68 -10.20 13.17
C PHE A 303 -5.98 -11.34 13.89
N ASP A 304 -6.24 -11.48 15.18
CA ASP A 304 -5.64 -12.51 16.01
C ASP A 304 -6.73 -13.42 16.58
N ASN A 305 -6.63 -14.74 16.31
CA ASN A 305 -7.52 -15.74 16.83
C ASN A 305 -6.94 -16.31 18.14
N ILE A 306 -7.56 -15.92 19.25
CA ILE A 306 -7.22 -16.36 20.59
C ILE A 306 -8.08 -17.57 20.92
N LEU A 307 -7.47 -18.66 21.42
CA LEU A 307 -8.18 -19.85 21.83
C LEU A 307 -9.09 -19.56 23.03
N LYS A 308 -10.28 -20.11 23.02
CA LYS A 308 -11.13 -20.15 24.20
C LYS A 308 -10.48 -21.06 25.27
N LYS A 309 -10.42 -20.58 26.51
CA LYS A 309 -9.79 -21.27 27.62
C LYS A 309 -10.73 -21.31 28.82
N GLY A 310 -10.52 -22.28 29.67
CA GLY A 310 -11.18 -22.43 30.98
C GLY A 310 -10.18 -22.81 32.06
N LYS A 311 -10.68 -23.19 33.18
CA LYS A 311 -9.91 -23.56 34.37
C LYS A 311 -10.32 -24.96 34.85
N VAL A 312 -9.35 -25.78 35.28
CA VAL A 312 -9.61 -27.04 35.93
C VAL A 312 -9.06 -27.00 37.36
N VAL A 313 -9.87 -27.43 38.32
CA VAL A 313 -9.49 -27.47 39.72
C VAL A 313 -9.68 -28.90 40.24
N VAL A 314 -8.60 -29.51 40.68
CA VAL A 314 -8.66 -30.75 41.44
C VAL A 314 -8.91 -30.41 42.90
N ILE A 315 -9.88 -31.10 43.52
CA ILE A 315 -10.16 -31.06 44.95
C ILE A 315 -9.75 -32.41 45.50
N LYS A 316 -8.64 -32.43 46.21
CA LYS A 316 -8.05 -33.63 46.82
C LYS A 316 -8.57 -33.83 48.22
N SER A 317 -9.01 -35.06 48.53
CA SER A 317 -9.26 -35.55 49.89
C SER A 317 -8.46 -36.81 50.14
N SER A 318 -8.28 -37.17 51.43
CA SER A 318 -7.60 -38.38 51.87
C SER A 318 -8.15 -38.81 53.21
N GLU A 319 -8.24 -40.10 53.46
CA GLU A 319 -8.72 -40.68 54.73
C GLU A 319 -7.85 -40.28 55.93
N ASP A 320 -6.57 -40.04 55.75
CA ASP A 320 -5.63 -39.60 56.79
C ASP A 320 -5.38 -38.09 56.81
N GLY A 321 -6.10 -37.32 55.98
CA GLY A 321 -6.01 -35.87 55.92
C GLY A 321 -4.80 -35.32 55.15
N PHE A 322 -3.94 -36.16 54.56
CA PHE A 322 -2.79 -35.70 53.79
C PHE A 322 -3.20 -35.31 52.39
N VAL A 323 -3.20 -33.97 52.11
CA VAL A 323 -3.71 -33.41 50.85
C VAL A 323 -2.76 -32.46 50.17
N GLN A 324 -1.67 -32.00 50.81
CA GLN A 324 -0.73 -31.01 50.28
C GLN A 324 0.41 -31.66 49.51
N GLY A 325 0.86 -31.00 48.42
CA GLY A 325 2.06 -31.40 47.64
C GLY A 325 1.83 -32.63 46.76
N ILE A 326 0.58 -33.03 46.54
CA ILE A 326 0.23 -34.17 45.69
C ILE A 326 0.20 -33.70 44.24
N SER A 327 0.93 -34.40 43.37
CA SER A 327 1.06 -34.06 41.97
C SER A 327 -0.08 -34.61 41.12
N PHE A 328 -0.70 -33.72 40.32
CA PHE A 328 -1.72 -34.10 39.36
C PHE A 328 -1.24 -33.71 37.96
N ARG A 329 -1.46 -34.61 37.00
CA ARG A 329 -1.20 -34.40 35.58
C ARG A 329 -2.51 -34.28 34.84
N LEU A 330 -2.67 -33.15 34.11
CA LEU A 330 -3.75 -32.93 33.14
C LEU A 330 -3.17 -33.15 31.75
N HIS A 331 -3.70 -34.10 30.98
CA HIS A 331 -3.21 -34.36 29.64
C HIS A 331 -4.33 -34.71 28.66
N GLY A 332 -4.09 -34.47 27.37
CA GLY A 332 -5.05 -34.74 26.30
C GLY A 332 -4.84 -33.84 25.11
N THR A 333 -5.87 -33.73 24.28
CA THR A 333 -5.86 -32.87 23.09
C THR A 333 -7.02 -31.89 23.15
N SER A 334 -6.74 -30.59 22.96
CA SER A 334 -7.76 -29.55 22.93
C SER A 334 -8.67 -29.65 21.69
N MET A 335 -9.78 -28.90 21.71
CA MET A 335 -10.64 -28.73 20.51
C MET A 335 -9.86 -28.13 19.31
N ALA A 336 -8.78 -27.42 19.54
CA ALA A 336 -7.88 -26.90 18.51
C ALA A 336 -6.86 -27.92 17.96
N GLY A 337 -6.85 -29.16 18.51
CA GLY A 337 -5.86 -30.17 18.15
C GLY A 337 -4.51 -30.01 18.86
N THR A 338 -4.39 -29.03 19.76
CA THR A 338 -3.17 -28.78 20.54
C THR A 338 -3.06 -29.78 21.67
N LYS A 339 -1.89 -30.42 21.86
CA LYS A 339 -1.61 -31.28 23.01
C LYS A 339 -1.41 -30.43 24.24
N VAL A 340 -2.11 -30.85 25.32
CA VAL A 340 -1.95 -30.32 26.67
C VAL A 340 -1.35 -31.41 27.52
N ASP A 341 -0.32 -31.10 28.29
CA ASP A 341 0.36 -32.03 29.23
C ASP A 341 1.01 -31.17 30.31
N VAL A 342 0.28 -30.98 31.42
CA VAL A 342 0.66 -30.05 32.49
C VAL A 342 0.54 -30.77 33.82
N THR A 343 1.52 -30.59 34.71
CA THR A 343 1.53 -31.12 36.07
C THR A 343 1.50 -29.98 37.09
N VAL A 344 0.60 -30.08 38.07
CA VAL A 344 0.44 -29.11 39.15
C VAL A 344 0.35 -29.86 40.48
N GLN A 345 0.82 -29.26 41.58
CA GLN A 345 0.71 -29.81 42.93
C GLN A 345 -0.42 -29.15 43.70
N THR A 346 -1.01 -29.93 44.60
CA THR A 346 -2.01 -29.40 45.52
C THR A 346 -1.39 -28.47 46.57
N ASP A 347 -2.13 -27.44 46.93
CA ASP A 347 -1.84 -26.53 48.03
C ASP A 347 -2.20 -27.16 49.40
N GLU A 348 -2.05 -26.39 50.49
CA GLU A 348 -2.40 -26.79 51.86
C GLU A 348 -3.88 -27.12 52.06
N THR A 349 -4.75 -26.64 51.14
CA THR A 349 -6.20 -26.93 51.17
C THR A 349 -6.58 -28.11 50.29
N GLY A 350 -5.62 -28.78 49.65
CA GLY A 350 -5.83 -29.89 48.74
C GLY A 350 -6.30 -29.46 47.35
N ARG A 351 -6.09 -28.22 46.95
CA ARG A 351 -6.46 -27.73 45.62
C ARG A 351 -5.26 -27.71 44.68
N ALA A 352 -5.42 -28.31 43.48
CA ALA A 352 -4.49 -28.11 42.35
C ALA A 352 -5.22 -27.40 41.24
N VAL A 353 -4.65 -26.28 40.73
CA VAL A 353 -5.31 -25.38 39.77
C VAL A 353 -4.55 -25.38 38.45
N PHE A 354 -5.22 -25.76 37.38
CA PHE A 354 -4.76 -25.63 36.00
C PHE A 354 -5.49 -24.44 35.38
N ASP A 355 -4.79 -23.32 35.22
CA ASP A 355 -5.30 -22.11 34.60
C ASP A 355 -5.04 -22.12 33.10
N ASP A 356 -5.81 -21.33 32.36
CA ASP A 356 -5.64 -21.08 30.90
C ASP A 356 -5.62 -22.37 30.04
N VAL A 357 -6.40 -23.38 30.46
CA VAL A 357 -6.52 -24.64 29.74
C VAL A 357 -7.39 -24.41 28.49
N PRO A 358 -6.91 -24.68 27.27
CA PRO A 358 -7.74 -24.62 26.07
C PRO A 358 -8.96 -25.50 26.18
N ILE A 359 -10.11 -25.08 25.65
CA ILE A 359 -11.35 -25.85 25.71
C ILE A 359 -11.22 -27.23 25.06
N SER A 360 -11.98 -28.20 25.59
CA SER A 360 -12.13 -29.54 25.04
C SER A 360 -13.59 -29.81 24.69
N SER A 361 -13.88 -30.95 24.09
CA SER A 361 -15.24 -31.43 23.82
C SER A 361 -15.51 -32.71 24.61
N ASP A 362 -16.79 -33.10 24.70
CA ASP A 362 -17.18 -34.36 25.35
C ASP A 362 -16.66 -35.59 24.59
N ASP A 363 -16.43 -35.47 23.29
CA ASP A 363 -15.83 -36.54 22.48
C ASP A 363 -14.31 -36.64 22.66
N CYS A 364 -13.66 -35.58 23.19
CA CYS A 364 -12.22 -35.53 23.42
C CYS A 364 -11.94 -34.79 24.76
N PRO A 365 -12.33 -35.37 25.92
CA PRO A 365 -12.06 -34.77 27.23
C PRO A 365 -10.58 -34.89 27.59
N TYR A 366 -10.13 -34.07 28.56
CA TYR A 366 -8.83 -34.24 29.18
C TYR A 366 -8.89 -35.32 30.25
N MET A 367 -7.76 -36.01 30.45
CA MET A 367 -7.56 -36.94 31.58
C MET A 367 -6.81 -36.20 32.69
N ILE A 368 -7.30 -36.32 33.91
CA ILE A 368 -6.60 -35.95 35.15
C ILE A 368 -6.23 -37.20 35.90
N GLU A 369 -4.97 -37.33 36.26
CA GLU A 369 -4.45 -38.46 37.06
C GLU A 369 -3.52 -37.96 38.16
N GLU A 370 -3.54 -38.65 39.32
CA GLU A 370 -2.56 -38.45 40.39
C GLU A 370 -1.27 -39.15 40.02
N ILE A 371 -0.15 -38.46 40.17
CA ILE A 371 1.17 -38.97 39.83
C ILE A 371 1.97 -39.22 41.12
N GLY A 372 2.55 -40.43 41.25
CA GLY A 372 3.40 -40.76 42.38
C GLY A 372 2.60 -40.94 43.67
N THR A 373 1.40 -41.57 43.58
CA THR A 373 0.60 -41.94 44.74
C THR A 373 1.43 -42.74 45.74
N ASP A 374 1.46 -42.31 47.01
CA ASP A 374 2.14 -43.02 48.12
C ASP A 374 1.69 -44.44 48.20
N GLU A 375 2.62 -45.41 48.49
CA GLU A 375 2.37 -46.83 48.53
C GLU A 375 1.30 -47.24 49.60
N LYS A 376 1.03 -46.40 50.57
CA LYS A 376 0.00 -46.65 51.60
C LYS A 376 -1.43 -46.53 51.06
N TYR A 377 -1.63 -45.90 49.89
CA TYR A 377 -2.93 -45.72 49.27
C TYR A 377 -3.20 -46.69 48.14
N THR A 378 -4.47 -46.92 47.86
CA THR A 378 -4.92 -47.45 46.59
C THR A 378 -4.80 -46.37 45.58
N VAL A 379 -4.18 -46.64 44.38
CA VAL A 379 -4.04 -45.70 43.33
C VAL A 379 -5.43 -45.27 42.85
N PRO A 380 -5.78 -43.97 42.93
CA PRO A 380 -7.10 -43.51 42.50
C PRO A 380 -7.22 -43.59 40.97
N GLU A 381 -8.44 -43.86 40.49
CA GLU A 381 -8.72 -43.80 39.05
C GLU A 381 -8.64 -42.36 38.55
N GLY A 382 -8.06 -42.19 37.38
CA GLY A 382 -8.08 -40.90 36.67
C GLY A 382 -9.50 -40.46 36.33
N ARG A 383 -9.66 -39.15 36.14
CA ARG A 383 -10.94 -38.52 35.80
C ARG A 383 -10.89 -37.85 34.46
N TYR A 384 -11.89 -38.08 33.62
CA TYR A 384 -12.12 -37.32 32.42
C TYR A 384 -12.86 -36.02 32.74
N VAL A 385 -12.40 -34.90 32.16
CA VAL A 385 -13.00 -33.58 32.36
C VAL A 385 -13.10 -32.84 31.01
N THR A 386 -14.26 -32.22 30.78
CA THR A 386 -14.49 -31.32 29.68
C THR A 386 -14.27 -29.90 30.14
N VAL A 387 -13.43 -29.13 29.42
CA VAL A 387 -13.13 -27.74 29.73
C VAL A 387 -13.96 -26.83 28.86
N LEU A 388 -14.77 -25.99 29.50
CA LEU A 388 -15.64 -25.01 28.81
C LEU A 388 -15.10 -23.61 28.96
N TRP A 389 -15.39 -22.75 27.95
CA TRP A 389 -14.90 -21.39 27.89
C TRP A 389 -15.32 -20.55 29.11
N GLY A 390 -14.31 -19.95 29.77
CA GLY A 390 -14.48 -19.04 30.89
C GLY A 390 -15.08 -19.70 32.14
N GLN A 391 -15.14 -21.06 32.20
CA GLN A 391 -15.69 -21.80 33.32
C GLN A 391 -14.61 -22.53 34.13
N GLU A 392 -14.92 -22.82 35.41
CA GLU A 392 -14.15 -23.70 36.28
C GLU A 392 -14.80 -25.09 36.27
N THR A 393 -14.02 -26.11 35.86
CA THR A 393 -14.40 -27.51 35.94
C THR A 393 -13.71 -28.12 37.15
N GLN A 394 -14.46 -28.82 38.02
CA GLN A 394 -13.93 -29.45 39.25
C GLN A 394 -13.81 -30.96 39.09
N ALA A 395 -12.67 -31.51 39.48
CA ALA A 395 -12.43 -32.95 39.64
C ALA A 395 -12.16 -33.28 41.12
N ARG A 396 -12.96 -34.20 41.71
CA ARG A 396 -12.76 -34.66 43.07
C ARG A 396 -12.05 -36.02 43.06
N ILE A 397 -10.92 -36.11 43.73
CA ILE A 397 -10.10 -37.33 43.81
C ILE A 397 -9.74 -37.58 45.26
N GLU A 398 -10.06 -38.79 45.72
CA GLU A 398 -9.85 -39.21 47.09
C GLU A 398 -8.77 -40.29 47.14
N ASN A 399 -7.89 -40.22 48.16
CA ASN A 399 -6.94 -41.27 48.48
C ASN A 399 -7.48 -42.11 49.61
N VAL A 400 -7.67 -43.39 49.30
CA VAL A 400 -8.15 -44.42 50.25
C VAL A 400 -6.97 -45.26 50.68
N LEU A 401 -6.83 -45.44 51.99
CA LEU A 401 -5.77 -46.25 52.58
C LEU A 401 -5.93 -47.69 52.15
N LYS A 402 -4.83 -48.36 51.82
CA LYS A 402 -4.83 -49.82 51.60
C LYS A 402 -5.19 -50.57 52.92
N ARG A 403 -5.97 -51.60 52.78
CA ARG A 403 -6.41 -52.44 53.87
C ARG A 403 -6.04 -53.88 53.60
N PHE A 404 -5.92 -54.66 54.72
CA PHE A 404 -5.71 -56.10 54.71
C PHE A 404 -6.62 -56.76 55.71
N GLU A 405 -6.92 -58.00 55.48
CA GLU A 405 -7.64 -58.86 56.39
C GLU A 405 -6.70 -59.94 56.91
N ILE A 406 -6.89 -60.41 58.18
CA ILE A 406 -6.12 -61.50 58.71
C ILE A 406 -7.03 -62.73 58.70
N GLU A 407 -6.57 -63.74 57.97
CA GLU A 407 -7.21 -65.06 58.05
C GLU A 407 -6.43 -65.97 59.02
N ILE A 408 -7.11 -66.49 60.04
CA ILE A 408 -6.56 -67.43 61.02
C ILE A 408 -7.28 -68.74 60.85
N ILE A 409 -6.52 -69.85 60.74
CA ILE A 409 -7.06 -71.22 60.74
C ILE A 409 -6.65 -71.89 62.02
N LYS A 410 -7.66 -72.21 62.86
CA LYS A 410 -7.49 -72.90 64.14
C LYS A 410 -7.84 -74.36 63.96
N SER A 411 -6.89 -75.25 64.29
CA SER A 411 -7.08 -76.69 64.34
C SER A 411 -6.54 -77.27 65.64
N ASP A 412 -7.04 -78.44 66.01
CA ASP A 412 -6.51 -79.28 67.06
C ASP A 412 -5.18 -79.89 66.59
N GLU A 413 -4.17 -79.85 67.45
CA GLU A 413 -2.81 -80.25 67.08
C GLU A 413 -2.68 -81.76 66.83
N GLU A 414 -3.42 -82.60 67.61
CA GLU A 414 -3.31 -84.04 67.50
C GLU A 414 -4.20 -84.65 66.44
N THR A 415 -5.38 -84.11 66.26
CA THR A 415 -6.36 -84.67 65.30
C THR A 415 -6.45 -83.96 63.97
N GLY A 416 -5.86 -82.76 63.88
CA GLY A 416 -5.94 -81.85 62.69
C GLY A 416 -7.35 -81.34 62.43
N LYS A 417 -8.33 -81.57 63.32
CA LYS A 417 -9.71 -81.11 63.12
C LYS A 417 -9.87 -79.64 63.40
N PRO A 418 -10.73 -78.94 62.63
CA PRO A 418 -11.05 -77.52 62.91
C PRO A 418 -11.59 -77.37 64.36
N LEU A 419 -11.18 -76.25 65.01
CA LEU A 419 -11.65 -75.87 66.32
C LEU A 419 -12.47 -74.60 66.28
N ALA A 420 -13.72 -74.66 66.60
CA ALA A 420 -14.64 -73.57 66.80
C ALA A 420 -14.51 -72.94 68.21
N GLY A 421 -14.84 -71.61 68.27
CA GLY A 421 -14.92 -70.88 69.53
C GLY A 421 -13.60 -70.41 70.14
N ALA A 422 -12.49 -70.49 69.38
CA ALA A 422 -11.24 -69.86 69.77
C ALA A 422 -11.31 -68.32 69.49
N VAL A 423 -11.01 -67.52 70.51
CA VAL A 423 -11.06 -66.04 70.44
C VAL A 423 -9.67 -65.52 70.25
N TYR A 424 -9.55 -64.58 69.21
CA TYR A 424 -8.33 -63.89 68.86
C TYR A 424 -8.54 -62.39 68.99
N GLY A 425 -7.71 -61.71 69.76
CA GLY A 425 -7.64 -60.25 69.79
C GLY A 425 -6.61 -59.76 68.77
N VAL A 426 -6.98 -58.79 67.94
CA VAL A 426 -6.04 -58.05 67.07
C VAL A 426 -5.71 -56.75 67.75
N TYR A 427 -4.40 -56.49 67.90
CA TYR A 427 -3.89 -55.30 68.56
C TYR A 427 -3.06 -54.52 67.60
N LYS A 428 -3.07 -53.19 67.75
CA LYS A 428 -2.14 -52.29 67.07
C LYS A 428 -1.54 -51.35 68.11
N ASP A 429 -0.22 -51.26 68.14
CA ASP A 429 0.51 -50.45 69.14
C ASP A 429 0.06 -50.64 70.61
N GLY A 430 -0.42 -51.86 70.95
CA GLY A 430 -0.92 -52.22 72.28
C GLY A 430 -2.43 -51.94 72.54
N GLU A 431 -3.14 -51.33 71.60
CA GLU A 431 -4.57 -51.08 71.62
C GLU A 431 -5.36 -52.21 70.94
N LEU A 432 -6.41 -52.73 71.61
CA LEU A 432 -7.27 -53.77 71.04
C LEU A 432 -8.18 -53.18 69.96
N LEU A 433 -8.03 -53.65 68.73
CA LEU A 433 -8.83 -53.21 67.57
C LEU A 433 -10.12 -54.06 67.42
N GLY A 434 -10.09 -55.32 67.80
CA GLY A 434 -11.25 -56.20 67.72
C GLY A 434 -10.97 -57.59 68.24
N GLU A 435 -12.04 -58.31 68.62
CA GLU A 435 -11.97 -59.71 68.99
C GLU A 435 -12.78 -60.57 68.01
N TYR A 436 -12.17 -61.63 67.52
CA TYR A 436 -12.73 -62.52 66.51
C TYR A 436 -12.73 -63.94 66.92
N THR A 437 -13.87 -64.65 66.75
CA THR A 437 -14.06 -66.04 67.21
C THR A 437 -14.08 -66.99 66.00
N SER A 438 -13.33 -68.12 66.12
CA SER A 438 -13.28 -69.11 65.04
C SER A 438 -14.63 -69.79 64.83
N GLY A 439 -15.03 -70.03 63.63
CA GLY A 439 -16.21 -70.75 63.19
C GLY A 439 -16.08 -72.27 63.34
N LYS A 440 -17.13 -73.00 62.94
CA LYS A 440 -17.14 -74.46 62.93
C LYS A 440 -16.10 -75.12 62.06
N ASP A 441 -15.65 -74.37 61.06
CA ASP A 441 -14.56 -74.70 60.10
C ASP A 441 -13.17 -74.33 60.66
N GLY A 442 -13.09 -73.77 61.85
CA GLY A 442 -11.87 -73.32 62.50
C GLY A 442 -11.32 -72.01 61.92
N ARG A 443 -12.03 -71.36 61.02
CA ARG A 443 -11.58 -70.13 60.35
C ARG A 443 -12.08 -68.89 61.07
N VAL A 444 -11.20 -67.85 61.03
CA VAL A 444 -11.50 -66.52 61.49
C VAL A 444 -10.99 -65.58 60.33
N ILE A 445 -11.85 -64.69 59.93
CA ILE A 445 -11.45 -63.56 59.03
C ILE A 445 -11.78 -62.29 59.83
N THR A 446 -10.80 -61.42 59.93
CA THR A 446 -10.98 -60.13 60.61
C THR A 446 -11.69 -59.12 59.72
N ASP A 447 -12.16 -58.02 60.29
CA ASP A 447 -12.48 -56.82 59.55
C ASP A 447 -11.22 -56.27 58.87
N PRO A 448 -11.39 -55.51 57.79
CA PRO A 448 -10.24 -54.88 57.05
C PRO A 448 -9.54 -53.87 57.95
N PHE A 449 -8.25 -54.03 58.18
CA PHE A 449 -7.38 -53.07 58.87
C PHE A 449 -6.56 -52.28 57.91
N VAL A 450 -6.24 -51.00 58.27
CA VAL A 450 -5.35 -50.16 57.46
C VAL A 450 -3.93 -50.75 57.43
N CYS A 451 -3.36 -50.91 56.23
CA CYS A 451 -1.99 -51.42 56.08
C CYS A 451 -0.99 -50.53 56.82
N GLY A 452 -0.09 -51.18 57.62
CA GLY A 452 0.92 -50.52 58.44
C GLY A 452 1.70 -51.50 59.30
N MET A 453 2.65 -51.00 60.05
CA MET A 453 3.42 -51.78 61.04
C MET A 453 2.77 -51.69 62.42
N GLY A 454 3.10 -52.66 63.31
CA GLY A 454 2.66 -52.64 64.69
C GLY A 454 1.38 -53.47 65.02
N TYR A 455 0.91 -54.30 64.08
CA TYR A 455 -0.16 -55.24 64.30
C TYR A 455 0.32 -56.52 65.02
#